data_0c31ceaf0a9353fe0f5cf9e85f0d4b02
#
_entry.id   0c31ceaf0a9353fe0f5cf9e85f0d4b02
#
_cell.length_a   1.000
_cell.length_b   1.000
_cell.length_c   1.000
_cell.angle_alpha   90.00
_cell.angle_beta   90.00
_cell.angle_gamma   90.00
#
_symmetry.space_group_name_H-M   'P 1'
#
loop_
_entity.id
_entity.type
_entity.pdbx_description
1 polymer ?
#
loop_
_entity_poly.entity_id
_entity_poly.type
_entity_poly.pdbx_seq_one_letter_code
_entity_poly.pdbx_strand_id
1 'polypeptide(L)'
;MKKFMRTAVAMICMLSISAGSAGMVVYAAGENQQKSVYYEEYKKIVEEVSSDTDIELTLLPAEDFEDEDWRTPDEFEKIVKAFAMAEIAVNKNDDMADLVSETRYAVTASKNVSFTVENTADIMIKIKADFSTQYHAERQYISMVSNISSSKATDTGTWQETGSNYLLIDAGRTAQISVSGNISYGGVSQEKIITVEFYCGATGGVS
;
A
#
# COMPACT_ATOMS: atom_id res chain seq x y z
N MET A 1 41.22 -9.54 30.78
CA MET A 1 40.79 -10.88 30.36
C MET A 1 39.73 -11.38 31.35
N LYS A 2 38.43 -11.31 31.04
CA LYS A 2 37.36 -12.04 31.74
C LYS A 2 36.33 -12.42 30.68
N LYS A 3 36.33 -13.70 30.34
CA LYS A 3 35.35 -14.35 29.45
C LYS A 3 34.05 -14.51 30.25
N PHE A 4 32.94 -13.92 29.78
CA PHE A 4 31.62 -14.26 30.25
C PHE A 4 31.05 -15.38 29.35
N MET A 5 30.96 -16.55 29.96
CA MET A 5 30.33 -17.74 29.39
C MET A 5 28.82 -17.61 29.66
N ARG A 6 28.02 -17.43 28.60
CA ARG A 6 26.56 -17.48 28.71
C ARG A 6 26.12 -18.94 28.61
N THR A 7 25.61 -19.45 29.70
CA THR A 7 25.04 -20.79 29.85
C THR A 7 23.60 -20.74 29.31
N ALA A 8 23.34 -21.48 28.24
CA ALA A 8 21.97 -21.74 27.78
C ALA A 8 21.34 -22.77 28.68
N VAL A 9 20.25 -22.41 29.36
CA VAL A 9 19.41 -23.36 30.13
C VAL A 9 18.28 -23.79 29.18
N ALA A 10 18.44 -24.99 28.59
CA ALA A 10 17.37 -25.68 27.93
C ALA A 10 16.49 -26.36 28.99
N MET A 11 15.30 -25.85 29.22
CA MET A 11 14.32 -26.48 30.11
C MET A 11 13.41 -27.38 29.26
N ILE A 12 13.76 -28.67 29.21
CA ILE A 12 12.90 -29.71 28.63
C ILE A 12 11.86 -30.11 29.67
N CYS A 13 10.62 -29.67 29.53
CA CYS A 13 9.48 -30.21 30.26
C CYS A 13 8.90 -31.40 29.49
N MET A 14 9.26 -32.62 29.89
CA MET A 14 8.52 -33.82 29.51
C MET A 14 7.24 -33.89 30.33
N LEU A 15 6.10 -33.74 29.71
CA LEU A 15 4.79 -34.09 30.28
C LEU A 15 4.25 -35.31 29.52
N SER A 16 4.04 -36.36 30.29
CA SER A 16 3.49 -37.66 29.88
C SER A 16 2.04 -37.53 29.41
N ILE A 17 1.77 -38.18 28.26
CA ILE A 17 0.50 -38.18 27.55
C ILE A 17 -0.42 -39.20 28.20
N SER A 18 -1.59 -38.75 28.67
CA SER A 18 -2.76 -39.63 28.86
C SER A 18 -3.71 -39.39 27.68
N ALA A 19 -4.03 -40.49 26.97
CA ALA A 19 -4.87 -40.48 25.78
C ALA A 19 -6.34 -40.11 26.13
N GLY A 20 -6.84 -39.07 25.49
CA GLY A 20 -8.25 -38.68 25.51
C GLY A 20 -8.45 -37.32 24.86
N SER A 21 -9.01 -37.24 23.69
CA SER A 21 -9.67 -36.14 22.92
C SER A 21 -9.35 -34.67 23.24
N ALA A 22 -8.23 -34.33 23.87
CA ALA A 22 -7.79 -32.98 24.22
C ALA A 22 -6.70 -32.41 23.26
N GLY A 23 -6.31 -33.14 22.22
CA GLY A 23 -5.16 -32.78 21.38
C GLY A 23 -5.34 -31.50 20.57
N MET A 24 -6.55 -31.13 20.17
CA MET A 24 -6.79 -29.92 19.37
C MET A 24 -6.68 -28.62 20.17
N VAL A 25 -7.05 -28.63 21.45
CA VAL A 25 -7.06 -27.42 22.28
C VAL A 25 -5.64 -27.02 22.70
N VAL A 26 -4.73 -27.96 22.86
CA VAL A 26 -3.35 -27.69 23.28
C VAL A 26 -2.52 -27.09 22.13
N TYR A 27 -2.75 -27.51 20.90
CA TYR A 27 -2.07 -26.93 19.72
C TYR A 27 -2.52 -25.50 19.45
N ALA A 28 -3.83 -25.23 19.52
CA ALA A 28 -4.36 -23.88 19.34
C ALA A 28 -3.93 -22.90 20.46
N ALA A 29 -3.78 -23.37 21.69
CA ALA A 29 -3.28 -22.56 22.80
C ALA A 29 -1.79 -22.20 22.63
N GLY A 30 -0.97 -23.10 22.09
CA GLY A 30 0.44 -22.87 21.82
C GLY A 30 0.66 -21.88 20.67
N GLU A 31 -0.13 -21.96 19.61
CA GLU A 31 -0.07 -21.08 18.46
C GLU A 31 -0.47 -19.63 18.82
N ASN A 32 -1.55 -19.45 19.55
CA ASN A 32 -1.98 -18.14 20.00
C ASN A 32 -0.95 -17.48 20.95
N GLN A 33 -0.27 -18.28 21.78
CA GLN A 33 0.79 -17.75 22.64
C GLN A 33 2.00 -17.32 21.82
N GLN A 34 2.36 -18.05 20.77
CA GLN A 34 3.46 -17.70 19.88
C GLN A 34 3.14 -16.44 19.06
N LYS A 35 1.93 -16.34 18.50
CA LYS A 35 1.46 -15.13 17.80
C LYS A 35 1.52 -13.89 18.71
N SER A 36 1.13 -14.01 19.96
CA SER A 36 1.23 -12.91 20.93
C SER A 36 2.68 -12.47 21.20
N VAL A 37 3.62 -13.40 21.30
CA VAL A 37 5.05 -13.09 21.47
C VAL A 37 5.60 -12.40 20.23
N TYR A 38 5.29 -12.90 19.04
CA TYR A 38 5.72 -12.31 17.78
C TYR A 38 5.17 -10.89 17.61
N TYR A 39 3.91 -10.65 17.96
CA TYR A 39 3.30 -9.33 17.85
C TYR A 39 3.98 -8.28 18.71
N GLU A 40 4.44 -8.63 19.92
CA GLU A 40 5.23 -7.72 20.77
C GLU A 40 6.64 -7.44 20.20
N GLU A 41 7.22 -8.39 19.46
CA GLU A 41 8.46 -8.17 18.75
C GLU A 41 8.25 -7.31 17.50
N TYR A 42 7.15 -7.51 16.76
CA TYR A 42 6.78 -6.69 15.59
C TYR A 42 6.61 -5.20 15.94
N LYS A 43 6.03 -4.87 17.09
CA LYS A 43 5.93 -3.49 17.56
C LYS A 43 7.30 -2.83 17.64
N LYS A 44 8.30 -3.53 18.18
CA LYS A 44 9.67 -3.01 18.31
C LYS A 44 10.34 -2.85 16.94
N ILE A 45 10.15 -3.83 16.06
CA ILE A 45 10.68 -3.78 14.70
C ILE A 45 10.12 -2.58 13.94
N VAL A 46 8.79 -2.37 13.98
CA VAL A 46 8.16 -1.24 13.30
C VAL A 46 8.64 0.09 13.87
N GLU A 47 8.78 0.22 15.20
CA GLU A 47 9.31 1.42 15.84
C GLU A 47 10.76 1.71 15.44
N GLU A 48 11.62 0.67 15.42
CA GLU A 48 13.02 0.76 15.02
C GLU A 48 13.14 1.17 13.55
N VAL A 49 12.44 0.49 12.63
CA VAL A 49 12.49 0.80 11.20
C VAL A 49 11.91 2.19 10.90
N SER A 50 10.83 2.60 11.57
CA SER A 50 10.28 3.94 11.43
C SER A 50 11.29 5.01 11.85
N SER A 51 12.03 4.77 12.94
CA SER A 51 13.07 5.68 13.42
C SER A 51 14.28 5.74 12.48
N ASP A 52 14.68 4.60 11.93
CA ASP A 52 15.86 4.50 11.06
C ASP A 52 15.62 5.10 9.66
N THR A 53 14.39 5.02 9.17
CA THR A 53 14.02 5.46 7.81
C THR A 53 13.37 6.84 7.75
N ASP A 54 13.00 7.42 8.89
CA ASP A 54 12.19 8.65 9.01
C ASP A 54 10.83 8.52 8.27
N ILE A 55 10.31 7.28 8.20
CA ILE A 55 9.01 6.95 7.59
C ILE A 55 8.07 6.48 8.68
N GLU A 56 6.91 7.12 8.78
CA GLU A 56 5.87 6.72 9.72
C GLU A 56 5.21 5.42 9.26
N LEU A 57 5.51 4.33 9.97
CA LEU A 57 4.91 3.03 9.78
C LEU A 57 3.96 2.73 10.94
N THR A 58 2.85 2.09 10.63
CA THR A 58 1.88 1.63 11.62
C THR A 58 1.75 0.12 11.56
N LEU A 59 1.93 -0.57 12.69
CA LEU A 59 1.60 -1.98 12.80
C LEU A 59 0.07 -2.13 12.79
N LEU A 60 -0.46 -3.01 11.94
CA LEU A 60 -1.89 -3.32 11.96
C LEU A 60 -2.28 -4.01 13.28
N PRO A 61 -3.53 -3.87 13.73
CA PRO A 61 -4.05 -4.66 14.86
C PRO A 61 -3.90 -6.17 14.61
N ALA A 62 -3.64 -6.94 15.66
CA ALA A 62 -3.40 -8.38 15.53
C ALA A 62 -4.60 -9.14 14.93
N GLU A 63 -5.81 -8.63 15.09
CA GLU A 63 -7.04 -9.13 14.51
C GLU A 63 -7.16 -8.90 12.99
N ASP A 64 -6.40 -7.97 12.45
CA ASP A 64 -6.36 -7.65 11.02
C ASP A 64 -5.23 -8.40 10.29
N PHE A 65 -4.42 -9.18 11.03
CA PHE A 65 -3.38 -10.03 10.43
C PHE A 65 -4.01 -11.26 9.78
N GLU A 66 -3.70 -11.47 8.52
CA GLU A 66 -3.96 -12.73 7.83
C GLU A 66 -2.95 -13.79 8.28
N ASP A 67 -3.24 -15.07 8.04
CA ASP A 67 -2.32 -16.16 8.43
C ASP A 67 -0.94 -16.02 7.75
N GLU A 68 -0.91 -15.43 6.57
CA GLU A 68 0.31 -15.15 5.79
C GLU A 68 1.18 -14.04 6.39
N ASP A 69 0.62 -13.17 7.22
CA ASP A 69 1.34 -12.08 7.87
C ASP A 69 2.12 -12.55 9.10
N TRP A 70 1.72 -13.71 9.68
CA TRP A 70 2.39 -14.30 10.83
C TRP A 70 3.68 -15.01 10.40
N ARG A 71 4.79 -14.34 10.56
CA ARG A 71 6.15 -14.78 10.17
C ARG A 71 7.07 -14.77 11.37
N THR A 72 8.27 -15.32 11.21
CA THR A 72 9.30 -15.10 12.24
C THR A 72 9.66 -13.61 12.31
N PRO A 73 10.06 -13.09 13.48
CA PRO A 73 10.48 -11.68 13.61
C PRO A 73 11.54 -11.24 12.61
N ASP A 74 12.51 -12.11 12.30
CA ASP A 74 13.57 -11.83 11.32
C ASP A 74 13.02 -11.69 9.88
N GLU A 75 11.99 -12.45 9.52
CA GLU A 75 11.31 -12.35 8.22
C GLU A 75 10.43 -11.12 8.15
N PHE A 76 9.72 -10.82 9.24
CA PHE A 76 8.89 -9.63 9.36
C PHE A 76 9.74 -8.36 9.24
N GLU A 77 10.89 -8.29 9.91
CA GLU A 77 11.82 -7.16 9.82
C GLU A 77 12.25 -6.87 8.37
N LYS A 78 12.57 -7.93 7.60
CA LYS A 78 12.93 -7.78 6.18
C LYS A 78 11.79 -7.18 5.36
N ILE A 79 10.55 -7.64 5.59
CA ILE A 79 9.37 -7.11 4.91
C ILE A 79 9.14 -5.65 5.28
N VAL A 80 9.21 -5.30 6.56
CA VAL A 80 9.02 -3.92 7.04
C VAL A 80 10.05 -2.98 6.43
N LYS A 81 11.33 -3.38 6.39
CA LYS A 81 12.40 -2.60 5.74
C LYS A 81 12.16 -2.43 4.24
N ALA A 82 11.81 -3.51 3.54
CA ALA A 82 11.50 -3.45 2.11
C ALA A 82 10.27 -2.57 1.83
N PHE A 83 9.24 -2.65 2.68
CA PHE A 83 8.04 -1.84 2.57
C PHE A 83 8.30 -0.35 2.84
N ALA A 84 9.13 -0.02 3.83
CA ALA A 84 9.55 1.36 4.09
C ALA A 84 10.28 1.97 2.88
N MET A 85 11.12 1.19 2.21
CA MET A 85 11.94 1.62 1.07
C MET A 85 11.22 1.47 -0.29
N ALA A 86 9.95 1.08 -0.31
CA ALA A 86 9.22 0.80 -1.54
C ALA A 86 9.09 2.05 -2.42
N GLU A 87 9.36 1.86 -3.72
CA GLU A 87 9.32 2.93 -4.71
C GLU A 87 7.93 3.05 -5.36
N ILE A 88 7.55 4.29 -5.67
CA ILE A 88 6.33 4.60 -6.41
C ILE A 88 6.71 4.93 -7.85
N ALA A 89 6.13 4.21 -8.81
CA ALA A 89 6.32 4.46 -10.23
C ALA A 89 4.97 4.61 -10.94
N VAL A 90 4.82 5.67 -11.72
CA VAL A 90 3.66 5.87 -12.60
C VAL A 90 3.88 5.05 -13.88
N ASN A 91 2.98 4.13 -14.17
CA ASN A 91 3.06 3.30 -15.37
C ASN A 91 2.72 4.14 -16.61
N LYS A 92 3.59 4.10 -17.62
CA LYS A 92 3.41 4.88 -18.86
C LYS A 92 2.37 4.31 -19.83
N ASN A 93 1.83 3.13 -19.56
CA ASN A 93 0.80 2.51 -20.39
C ASN A 93 -0.58 2.98 -19.91
N ASP A 94 -0.93 4.18 -20.33
CA ASP A 94 -2.24 4.75 -20.04
C ASP A 94 -3.25 4.24 -21.06
N ASP A 95 -4.38 3.73 -20.60
CA ASP A 95 -5.53 3.48 -21.44
C ASP A 95 -6.03 4.83 -21.97
N MET A 96 -5.87 5.04 -23.28
CA MET A 96 -6.45 6.21 -23.96
C MET A 96 -7.96 6.21 -23.73
N ALA A 97 -8.45 7.30 -23.19
CA ALA A 97 -9.86 7.47 -22.90
C ALA A 97 -10.74 7.30 -24.15
N ASP A 98 -11.82 6.53 -24.01
CA ASP A 98 -12.87 6.42 -25.03
C ASP A 98 -13.52 7.78 -25.26
N LEU A 99 -13.41 8.29 -26.50
CA LEU A 99 -13.99 9.55 -26.93
C LEU A 99 -15.51 9.39 -27.09
N VAL A 100 -16.28 10.00 -26.23
CA VAL A 100 -17.72 10.21 -26.45
C VAL A 100 -17.93 11.61 -27.03
N SER A 101 -18.50 11.64 -28.24
CA SER A 101 -18.67 12.80 -29.11
C SER A 101 -19.72 13.80 -28.62
N GLU A 102 -19.44 15.03 -28.84
CA GLU A 102 -20.19 16.29 -29.07
C GLU A 102 -20.10 17.38 -27.99
N THR A 103 -19.45 18.46 -28.39
CA THR A 103 -19.42 19.87 -27.87
C THR A 103 -19.17 20.21 -26.41
N ARG A 104 -19.27 19.30 -25.48
CA ARG A 104 -18.65 19.30 -24.15
C ARG A 104 -18.17 17.87 -23.88
N TYR A 105 -16.89 17.65 -24.01
CA TYR A 105 -16.37 16.31 -23.81
C TYR A 105 -16.25 16.05 -22.30
N ALA A 106 -17.08 15.15 -21.79
CA ALA A 106 -16.80 14.48 -20.53
C ALA A 106 -15.94 13.25 -20.87
N VAL A 107 -14.70 13.23 -20.44
CA VAL A 107 -13.74 12.15 -20.68
C VAL A 107 -13.38 11.54 -19.36
N THR A 108 -13.50 10.23 -19.24
CA THR A 108 -12.96 9.50 -18.09
C THR A 108 -11.58 9.00 -18.45
N ALA A 109 -10.57 9.29 -17.65
CA ALA A 109 -9.22 8.76 -17.82
C ALA A 109 -8.71 8.12 -16.51
N SER A 110 -7.75 7.21 -16.64
CA SER A 110 -7.14 6.57 -15.48
C SER A 110 -5.64 6.37 -15.69
N LYS A 111 -4.89 6.36 -14.58
CA LYS A 111 -3.47 6.02 -14.53
C LYS A 111 -3.23 4.94 -13.49
N ASN A 112 -2.32 4.04 -13.81
CA ASN A 112 -1.87 3.01 -12.89
C ASN A 112 -0.53 3.43 -12.28
N VAL A 113 -0.43 3.27 -10.98
CA VAL A 113 0.78 3.55 -10.21
C VAL A 113 1.18 2.28 -9.49
N SER A 114 2.42 1.84 -9.68
CA SER A 114 2.99 0.69 -8.98
C SER A 114 3.70 1.16 -7.73
N PHE A 115 3.42 0.48 -6.63
CA PHE A 115 4.17 0.54 -5.39
C PHE A 115 4.90 -0.79 -5.24
N THR A 116 6.21 -0.76 -5.52
CA THR A 116 7.03 -1.96 -5.59
C THR A 116 7.77 -2.17 -4.28
N VAL A 117 7.46 -3.26 -3.59
CA VAL A 117 8.17 -3.75 -2.41
C VAL A 117 9.24 -4.73 -2.89
N GLU A 118 10.51 -4.38 -2.73
CA GLU A 118 11.64 -5.10 -3.29
C GLU A 118 11.58 -6.61 -3.01
N ASN A 119 11.65 -7.41 -4.08
CA ASN A 119 11.65 -8.89 -4.07
C ASN A 119 10.42 -9.53 -3.40
N THR A 120 9.36 -8.77 -3.11
CA THR A 120 8.25 -9.27 -2.32
C THR A 120 6.89 -9.07 -2.99
N ALA A 121 6.57 -7.85 -3.44
CA ALA A 121 5.26 -7.54 -3.96
C ALA A 121 5.23 -6.29 -4.85
N ASP A 122 4.31 -6.30 -5.83
CA ASP A 122 3.86 -5.12 -6.55
C ASP A 122 2.40 -4.85 -6.20
N ILE A 123 2.14 -3.69 -5.61
CA ILE A 123 0.80 -3.22 -5.33
C ILE A 123 0.46 -2.14 -6.35
N MET A 124 -0.50 -2.42 -7.22
CA MET A 124 -0.93 -1.47 -8.23
C MET A 124 -2.15 -0.71 -7.77
N ILE A 125 -2.08 0.62 -7.87
CA ILE A 125 -3.16 1.54 -7.53
C ILE A 125 -3.61 2.22 -8.83
N LYS A 126 -4.90 2.11 -9.14
CA LYS A 126 -5.53 2.79 -10.27
C LYS A 126 -6.17 4.09 -9.79
N ILE A 127 -5.75 5.21 -10.35
CA ILE A 127 -6.31 6.53 -10.12
C ILE A 127 -7.17 6.88 -11.33
N LYS A 128 -8.43 7.26 -11.10
CA LYS A 128 -9.44 7.55 -12.11
C LYS A 128 -10.07 8.90 -11.83
N ALA A 129 -10.37 9.67 -12.89
CA ALA A 129 -11.13 10.91 -12.79
C ALA A 129 -11.93 11.17 -14.07
N ASP A 130 -12.96 12.00 -13.94
CA ASP A 130 -13.75 12.54 -15.06
C ASP A 130 -13.32 13.98 -15.34
N PHE A 131 -13.10 14.27 -16.62
CA PHE A 131 -12.62 15.56 -17.11
C PHE A 131 -13.65 16.20 -18.02
N SER A 132 -13.90 17.49 -17.82
CA SER A 132 -14.61 18.31 -18.80
C SER A 132 -13.59 19.14 -19.56
N THR A 133 -13.60 19.05 -20.89
CA THR A 133 -12.70 19.83 -21.73
C THR A 133 -13.48 20.88 -22.53
N GLN A 134 -12.82 21.98 -22.86
CA GLN A 134 -13.39 23.09 -23.62
C GLN A 134 -12.36 23.62 -24.62
N TYR A 135 -12.88 24.18 -25.73
CA TYR A 135 -12.06 24.85 -26.75
C TYR A 135 -12.12 26.35 -26.56
N HIS A 136 -10.97 26.98 -26.35
CA HIS A 136 -10.86 28.44 -26.25
C HIS A 136 -9.48 28.90 -26.71
N ALA A 137 -9.40 30.05 -27.34
CA ALA A 137 -8.15 30.64 -27.85
C ALA A 137 -7.33 29.63 -28.67
N GLU A 138 -8.00 28.97 -29.63
CA GLU A 138 -7.41 28.02 -30.58
C GLU A 138 -6.81 26.75 -29.98
N ARG A 139 -7.22 26.38 -28.76
CA ARG A 139 -6.74 25.17 -28.08
C ARG A 139 -7.80 24.53 -27.19
N GLN A 140 -7.64 23.24 -26.97
CA GLN A 140 -8.37 22.51 -25.94
C GLN A 140 -7.69 22.66 -24.56
N TYR A 141 -8.51 22.68 -23.51
CA TYR A 141 -8.05 22.70 -22.12
C TYR A 141 -9.06 21.96 -21.22
N ILE A 142 -8.60 21.45 -20.09
CA ILE A 142 -9.43 20.90 -19.02
C ILE A 142 -10.04 22.06 -18.27
N SER A 143 -11.36 22.12 -18.21
CA SER A 143 -12.10 23.16 -17.49
C SER A 143 -12.55 22.72 -16.10
N MET A 144 -12.69 21.40 -15.88
CA MET A 144 -13.10 20.81 -14.61
C MET A 144 -12.62 19.37 -14.50
N VAL A 145 -12.29 18.96 -13.29
CA VAL A 145 -12.05 17.56 -12.89
C VAL A 145 -13.08 17.20 -11.82
N SER A 146 -13.65 16.01 -11.92
CA SER A 146 -14.65 15.50 -10.98
C SER A 146 -14.52 13.98 -10.82
N ASN A 147 -15.23 13.41 -9.85
CA ASN A 147 -15.30 11.98 -9.59
C ASN A 147 -13.89 11.34 -9.48
N ILE A 148 -12.95 12.06 -8.82
CA ILE A 148 -11.64 11.52 -8.53
C ILE A 148 -11.81 10.34 -7.58
N SER A 149 -11.19 9.23 -7.92
CA SER A 149 -11.18 8.03 -7.08
C SER A 149 -9.92 7.22 -7.31
N SER A 150 -9.51 6.49 -6.29
CA SER A 150 -8.43 5.52 -6.42
C SER A 150 -8.83 4.16 -5.86
N SER A 151 -8.30 3.10 -6.43
CA SER A 151 -8.58 1.75 -6.00
C SER A 151 -7.38 0.84 -6.25
N LYS A 152 -7.27 -0.21 -5.47
CA LYS A 152 -6.30 -1.27 -5.71
C LYS A 152 -6.64 -2.02 -7.01
N ALA A 153 -5.65 -2.31 -7.82
CA ALA A 153 -5.77 -3.03 -9.09
C ALA A 153 -5.07 -4.40 -9.10
N THR A 154 -4.40 -4.79 -8.01
CA THR A 154 -3.79 -6.12 -7.79
C THR A 154 -4.41 -6.79 -6.58
N ASP A 155 -4.22 -8.10 -6.44
CA ASP A 155 -4.73 -8.84 -5.26
C ASP A 155 -3.83 -8.65 -4.03
N THR A 156 -2.59 -8.24 -4.23
CA THR A 156 -1.58 -8.07 -3.16
C THR A 156 -1.77 -6.77 -2.38
N GLY A 157 -1.62 -6.83 -1.07
CA GLY A 157 -1.72 -5.70 -0.16
C GLY A 157 -3.12 -5.06 -0.12
N THR A 158 -3.23 -3.91 0.52
CA THR A 158 -4.48 -3.12 0.55
C THR A 158 -4.21 -1.67 0.20
N TRP A 159 -5.23 -0.96 -0.28
CA TRP A 159 -5.24 0.49 -0.47
C TRP A 159 -6.57 1.05 0.02
N GLN A 160 -6.51 2.04 0.88
CA GLN A 160 -7.68 2.77 1.36
C GLN A 160 -7.49 4.26 1.13
N GLU A 161 -8.22 4.82 0.17
CA GLU A 161 -8.21 6.26 -0.09
C GLU A 161 -8.77 7.03 1.11
N THR A 162 -8.04 8.09 1.52
CA THR A 162 -8.45 9.01 2.60
C THR A 162 -8.81 10.39 2.08
N GLY A 163 -8.39 10.74 0.87
CA GLY A 163 -8.73 12.02 0.25
C GLY A 163 -8.14 12.19 -1.13
N SER A 164 -8.68 13.16 -1.87
CA SER A 164 -8.17 13.53 -3.19
C SER A 164 -8.33 15.02 -3.45
N ASN A 165 -7.45 15.56 -4.27
CA ASN A 165 -7.53 16.92 -4.79
C ASN A 165 -6.93 17.01 -6.20
N TYR A 166 -7.14 18.15 -6.86
CA TYR A 166 -6.50 18.42 -8.13
C TYR A 166 -6.09 19.88 -8.29
N LEU A 167 -5.12 20.10 -9.17
CA LEU A 167 -4.69 21.42 -9.61
C LEU A 167 -4.61 21.45 -11.14
N LEU A 168 -5.20 22.46 -11.75
CA LEU A 168 -5.02 22.73 -13.18
C LEU A 168 -3.78 23.61 -13.39
N ILE A 169 -2.82 23.10 -14.14
CA ILE A 169 -1.57 23.79 -14.49
C ILE A 169 -1.48 23.99 -16.00
N ASP A 170 -0.46 24.67 -16.50
CA ASP A 170 -0.26 24.98 -17.92
C ASP A 170 -1.51 25.59 -18.58
N ALA A 171 -2.16 26.51 -17.84
CA ALA A 171 -3.41 27.13 -18.26
C ALA A 171 -4.50 26.09 -18.66
N GLY A 172 -4.63 25.06 -17.84
CA GLY A 172 -5.64 24.00 -18.00
C GLY A 172 -5.27 22.90 -18.99
N ARG A 173 -4.04 22.86 -19.51
CA ARG A 173 -3.60 21.76 -20.37
C ARG A 173 -3.25 20.50 -19.59
N THR A 174 -2.91 20.66 -18.33
CA THR A 174 -2.53 19.57 -17.45
C THR A 174 -3.37 19.63 -16.18
N ALA A 175 -3.94 18.50 -15.77
CA ALA A 175 -4.52 18.30 -14.45
C ALA A 175 -3.56 17.45 -13.63
N GLN A 176 -3.03 18.02 -12.56
CA GLN A 176 -2.27 17.29 -11.55
C GLN A 176 -3.26 16.82 -10.49
N ILE A 177 -3.41 15.51 -10.34
CA ILE A 177 -4.30 14.88 -9.36
C ILE A 177 -3.47 14.23 -8.28
N SER A 178 -3.78 14.56 -7.03
CA SER A 178 -3.19 13.94 -5.85
C SER A 178 -4.25 13.15 -5.10
N VAL A 179 -3.93 11.91 -4.77
CA VAL A 179 -4.74 11.05 -3.89
C VAL A 179 -3.94 10.68 -2.67
N SER A 180 -4.56 10.77 -1.50
CA SER A 180 -4.00 10.34 -0.22
C SER A 180 -4.65 9.03 0.19
N GLY A 181 -3.92 8.16 0.83
CA GLY A 181 -4.46 6.90 1.33
C GLY A 181 -3.47 6.10 2.14
N ASN A 182 -3.99 5.09 2.81
CA ASN A 182 -3.21 4.10 3.54
C ASN A 182 -2.95 2.89 2.65
N ILE A 183 -1.69 2.55 2.45
CA ILE A 183 -1.26 1.31 1.81
C ILE A 183 -0.80 0.35 2.89
N SER A 184 -1.21 -0.92 2.82
CA SER A 184 -0.81 -1.94 3.80
C SER A 184 -0.31 -3.20 3.10
N TYR A 185 0.71 -3.81 3.69
CA TYR A 185 1.28 -5.08 3.23
C TYR A 185 2.06 -5.75 4.36
N GLY A 186 1.90 -7.07 4.52
CA GLY A 186 2.67 -7.87 5.47
C GLY A 186 2.48 -7.42 6.93
N GLY A 187 1.27 -7.01 7.33
CA GLY A 187 0.96 -6.59 8.70
C GLY A 187 1.32 -5.15 9.03
N VAL A 188 1.86 -4.36 8.09
CA VAL A 188 2.20 -2.95 8.30
C VAL A 188 1.49 -2.04 7.31
N SER A 189 1.28 -0.78 7.71
CA SER A 189 0.64 0.26 6.93
C SER A 189 1.46 1.54 6.95
N GLN A 190 1.36 2.32 5.87
CA GLN A 190 1.87 3.70 5.80
C GLN A 190 0.92 4.60 5.01
N GLU A 191 0.87 5.88 5.38
CA GLU A 191 0.18 6.89 4.58
C GLU A 191 1.02 7.29 3.37
N LYS A 192 0.40 7.39 2.21
CA LYS A 192 1.02 7.86 0.96
C LYS A 192 0.17 8.90 0.28
N ILE A 193 0.86 9.89 -0.31
CA ILE A 193 0.27 10.83 -1.26
C ILE A 193 0.85 10.49 -2.64
N ILE A 194 -0.03 10.14 -3.57
CA ILE A 194 0.33 9.79 -4.93
C ILE A 194 -0.16 10.90 -5.85
N THR A 195 0.74 11.46 -6.65
CA THR A 195 0.41 12.52 -7.60
C THR A 195 0.64 12.03 -9.03
N VAL A 196 -0.36 12.19 -9.88
CA VAL A 196 -0.30 11.88 -11.31
C VAL A 196 -0.76 13.08 -12.13
N GLU A 197 -0.29 13.16 -13.37
CA GLU A 197 -0.65 14.23 -14.29
C GLU A 197 -1.45 13.66 -15.47
N PHE A 198 -2.53 14.34 -15.83
CA PHE A 198 -3.34 14.06 -17.00
C PHE A 198 -3.24 15.22 -17.98
N TYR A 199 -3.02 14.90 -19.25
CA TYR A 199 -2.76 15.90 -20.29
C TYR A 199 -3.94 16.02 -21.26
N CYS A 200 -4.37 17.24 -21.53
CA CYS A 200 -5.38 17.54 -22.56
C CYS A 200 -4.73 17.58 -23.94
N GLY A 201 -5.10 16.64 -24.79
CA GLY A 201 -4.68 16.59 -26.18
C GLY A 201 -5.33 17.69 -27.04
N ALA A 202 -4.81 17.87 -28.27
CA ALA A 202 -5.29 18.89 -29.19
C ALA A 202 -6.78 18.71 -29.59
N THR A 203 -7.29 17.50 -29.51
CA THR A 203 -8.69 17.14 -29.85
C THR A 203 -9.61 17.07 -28.63
N GLY A 204 -9.11 17.38 -27.43
CA GLY A 204 -9.88 17.33 -26.19
C GLY A 204 -9.86 15.97 -25.48
N GLY A 205 -9.17 14.97 -26.02
CA GLY A 205 -8.87 13.73 -25.29
C GLY A 205 -7.94 13.99 -24.11
N VAL A 206 -8.07 13.19 -23.03
CA VAL A 206 -7.24 13.29 -21.82
C VAL A 206 -6.50 11.96 -21.62
N SER A 207 -5.19 12.02 -21.33
CA SER A 207 -4.33 10.86 -21.11
C SER A 207 -3.39 11.07 -19.92
#